data_aa458f9ef6fd74bc4abddb9612cd4e7f
#
_entry.id   aa458f9ef6fd74bc4abddb9612cd4e7f
#
_cell.length_a   1.000
_cell.length_b   1.000
_cell.length_c   1.000
_cell.angle_alpha   90.00
_cell.angle_beta   90.00
_cell.angle_gamma   90.00
#
_symmetry.space_group_name_H-M   'P 1'
#
loop_
_entity.id
_entity.type
_entity.pdbx_description
1 polymer ?
#
loop_
_entity_poly.entity_id
_entity_poly.type
_entity_poly.pdbx_seq_one_letter_code
_entity_poly.pdbx_strand_id
1 'polypeptide(L)'
;MPSGDPTMTDSDTLPTTPSLEDCLAVLGALSDLAPDAPERRAIERALASFNRSGRHRRRAEQRELRTRERTEVTERTALGAVDRVEDVALDDTGLPSCVGVVEMGLRCYICKQPYRRVDGFYHRLCPPCAAENRERRHARTDLSGRLALVTGGRVKVGHELVLKLLRDGAEVIVTSRFPHDTRRRFAAAPDHDLWAHRLRVHPIDLRDLGGLVAWCDRLVAEGRPLDILVNNAAQTIRRPASAYGPLLAAERAALGAGAFVPRFELGAAPGVPVPGYEPGSDPVPVDPAGLIPDRASANSWSQRVDEVDPVELLEVQLVNVTAPFVLVGRLLPLLRSAPAERRYIVNVSAVEGQFGRAYKSAGHPHTNMAKAALNMLTRTSAEELAARGVYMTSVDTGWITDEKPAPDKERVAAAGFRTPLDIVDGAARVYDPIVRGERGQAPYGCFLKDYRVAPW
;
A
#
# COMPACT_ATOMS: atom_id res chain seq x y z
N MET A 1 -34.77 -10.44 77.39
CA MET A 1 -33.90 -9.89 78.43
C MET A 1 -32.56 -10.65 78.40
N PRO A 2 -31.43 -10.02 78.58
CA PRO A 2 -30.94 -8.75 78.03
C PRO A 2 -29.77 -8.99 77.06
N SER A 3 -29.64 -8.16 76.00
CA SER A 3 -28.72 -7.06 75.83
C SER A 3 -27.29 -7.31 76.32
N GLY A 4 -26.38 -7.44 75.39
CA GLY A 4 -24.96 -7.34 75.52
C GLY A 4 -24.38 -6.76 74.23
N ASP A 5 -24.21 -5.45 74.22
CA ASP A 5 -23.51 -4.65 73.29
C ASP A 5 -21.99 -4.85 73.48
N PRO A 6 -21.20 -5.20 72.46
CA PRO A 6 -19.76 -5.02 72.55
C PRO A 6 -19.37 -3.74 71.85
N THR A 7 -19.06 -2.76 72.64
CA THR A 7 -18.24 -1.59 72.45
C THR A 7 -17.34 -1.64 71.22
N MET A 8 -17.59 -0.69 70.34
CA MET A 8 -16.62 -0.21 69.36
C MET A 8 -15.34 0.24 70.11
N THR A 9 -14.25 -0.37 69.81
CA THR A 9 -12.93 0.13 70.11
C THR A 9 -12.21 0.60 68.81
N ASP A 10 -12.09 1.87 68.79
CA ASP A 10 -10.91 2.65 68.38
C ASP A 10 -10.40 2.60 66.93
N SER A 11 -10.73 3.69 66.28
CA SER A 11 -9.83 4.52 65.43
C SER A 11 -8.74 3.78 64.65
N ASP A 12 -9.07 3.41 63.42
CA ASP A 12 -8.13 3.43 62.31
C ASP A 12 -7.81 4.91 61.99
N THR A 13 -6.87 5.49 62.72
CA THR A 13 -6.21 6.74 62.33
C THR A 13 -5.38 6.43 61.10
N LEU A 14 -5.86 6.84 59.93
CA LEU A 14 -5.04 6.94 58.72
C LEU A 14 -3.72 7.64 59.06
N PRO A 15 -2.56 7.11 58.66
CA PRO A 15 -1.29 7.75 58.94
C PRO A 15 -1.33 9.17 58.39
N THR A 16 -1.12 10.18 59.23
CA THR A 16 -0.99 11.59 58.85
C THR A 16 0.09 11.69 57.77
N THR A 17 -0.26 12.22 56.63
CA THR A 17 0.70 12.45 55.53
C THR A 17 1.82 13.34 56.09
N PRO A 18 3.09 12.88 56.12
CA PRO A 18 4.19 13.68 56.64
C PRO A 18 4.32 14.99 55.86
N SER A 19 4.61 16.07 56.54
CA SER A 19 4.83 17.37 55.94
C SER A 19 6.09 17.33 55.05
N LEU A 20 6.20 18.25 54.10
CA LEU A 20 7.42 18.40 53.30
C LEU A 20 8.65 18.68 54.19
N GLU A 21 8.48 19.44 55.29
CA GLU A 21 9.52 19.74 56.24
C GLU A 21 10.02 18.50 56.97
N ASP A 22 9.12 17.62 57.40
CA ASP A 22 9.48 16.34 58.03
C ASP A 22 10.28 15.46 57.08
N CYS A 23 9.84 15.36 55.80
CA CYS A 23 10.55 14.62 54.77
C CYS A 23 11.98 15.19 54.52
N LEU A 24 12.10 16.49 54.44
CA LEU A 24 13.40 17.15 54.26
C LEU A 24 14.31 16.98 55.48
N ALA A 25 13.78 17.05 56.70
CA ALA A 25 14.54 16.83 57.95
C ALA A 25 15.09 15.38 57.99
N VAL A 26 14.27 14.37 57.63
CA VAL A 26 14.72 12.99 57.54
C VAL A 26 15.83 12.81 56.50
N LEU A 27 15.68 13.44 55.30
CA LEU A 27 16.71 13.39 54.27
C LEU A 27 17.99 14.10 54.69
N GLY A 28 17.91 15.18 55.44
CA GLY A 28 19.08 15.90 56.02
C GLY A 28 19.84 15.03 57.00
N ALA A 29 19.12 14.38 57.95
CA ALA A 29 19.72 13.49 58.96
C ALA A 29 20.43 12.25 58.36
N LEU A 30 20.11 11.87 57.13
CA LEU A 30 20.78 10.75 56.44
C LEU A 30 22.24 11.04 56.07
N SER A 31 22.64 12.31 55.94
CA SER A 31 24.01 12.67 55.60
C SER A 31 24.96 12.34 56.77
N ASP A 32 24.44 12.28 58.02
CA ASP A 32 25.18 12.01 59.22
C ASP A 32 25.34 10.49 59.53
N LEU A 33 24.61 9.64 58.80
CA LEU A 33 24.72 8.18 58.94
C LEU A 33 25.91 7.63 58.14
N ALA A 34 26.52 6.57 58.70
CA ALA A 34 27.58 5.83 58.00
C ALA A 34 27.14 5.36 56.62
N PRO A 35 27.99 5.32 55.57
CA PRO A 35 27.61 4.91 54.22
C PRO A 35 27.04 3.51 54.11
N ASP A 36 27.38 2.63 55.06
CA ASP A 36 26.96 1.21 55.12
C ASP A 36 25.75 0.97 56.02
N ALA A 37 25.24 2.02 56.70
CA ALA A 37 24.06 1.91 57.58
C ALA A 37 22.85 1.37 56.78
N PRO A 38 22.14 0.34 57.34
CA PRO A 38 21.01 -0.28 56.63
C PRO A 38 19.88 0.70 56.34
N GLU A 39 19.60 1.66 57.23
CA GLU A 39 18.59 2.72 57.10
C GLU A 39 18.95 3.64 55.93
N ARG A 40 20.20 4.11 55.85
CA ARG A 40 20.70 4.92 54.75
C ARG A 40 20.54 4.22 53.41
N ARG A 41 20.96 2.94 53.30
CA ARG A 41 20.81 2.11 52.10
C ARG A 41 19.35 1.90 51.72
N ALA A 42 18.43 1.75 52.69
CA ALA A 42 17.02 1.58 52.40
C ALA A 42 16.42 2.85 51.78
N ILE A 43 16.73 4.01 52.37
CA ILE A 43 16.23 5.30 51.85
C ILE A 43 16.88 5.67 50.52
N GLU A 44 18.18 5.44 50.32
CA GLU A 44 18.85 5.63 49.02
C GLU A 44 18.20 4.79 47.93
N ARG A 45 17.83 3.52 48.21
CA ARG A 45 17.08 2.67 47.26
C ARG A 45 15.68 3.22 46.99
N ALA A 46 14.96 3.71 47.99
CA ALA A 46 13.64 4.32 47.85
C ALA A 46 13.70 5.59 47.01
N LEU A 47 14.67 6.47 47.27
CA LEU A 47 14.91 7.68 46.48
C LEU A 47 15.31 7.38 45.02
N ALA A 48 16.18 6.39 44.81
CA ALA A 48 16.53 5.93 43.50
C ALA A 48 15.31 5.37 42.71
N SER A 49 14.44 4.63 43.40
CA SER A 49 13.17 4.14 42.83
C SER A 49 12.22 5.29 42.50
N PHE A 50 12.00 6.21 43.44
CA PHE A 50 11.18 7.41 43.25
C PHE A 50 11.68 8.26 42.05
N ASN A 51 12.99 8.51 41.98
CA ASN A 51 13.61 9.26 40.90
C ASN A 51 13.46 8.54 39.54
N ARG A 52 13.57 7.18 39.52
CA ARG A 52 13.30 6.40 38.30
C ARG A 52 11.83 6.55 37.89
N SER A 53 10.90 6.34 38.81
CA SER A 53 9.45 6.45 38.56
C SER A 53 9.07 7.86 38.09
N GLY A 54 9.62 8.90 38.70
CA GLY A 54 9.43 10.29 38.29
C GLY A 54 9.98 10.59 36.88
N ARG A 55 11.15 10.03 36.54
CA ARG A 55 11.70 10.13 35.18
C ARG A 55 10.84 9.37 34.16
N HIS A 56 10.35 8.18 34.50
CA HIS A 56 9.45 7.41 33.63
C HIS A 56 8.14 8.15 33.36
N ARG A 57 7.52 8.72 34.42
CA ARG A 57 6.29 9.50 34.31
C ARG A 57 6.46 10.73 33.41
N ARG A 58 7.45 11.57 33.68
CA ARG A 58 7.75 12.75 32.84
C ARG A 58 8.03 12.37 31.36
N ARG A 59 8.73 11.26 31.11
CA ARG A 59 8.96 10.76 29.76
C ARG A 59 7.66 10.27 29.09
N ALA A 60 6.77 9.65 29.83
CA ALA A 60 5.46 9.21 29.33
C ALA A 60 4.58 10.42 28.97
N GLU A 61 4.47 11.40 29.87
CA GLU A 61 3.75 12.66 29.65
C GLU A 61 4.28 13.42 28.43
N GLN A 62 5.61 13.57 28.32
CA GLN A 62 6.23 14.21 27.16
C GLN A 62 5.97 13.42 25.87
N ARG A 63 5.96 12.08 25.93
CA ARG A 63 5.65 11.25 24.78
C ARG A 63 4.20 11.43 24.34
N GLU A 64 3.29 11.49 25.29
CA GLU A 64 1.86 11.71 25.05
C GLU A 64 1.59 13.08 24.41
N LEU A 65 2.16 14.16 24.99
CA LEU A 65 2.08 15.51 24.42
C LEU A 65 2.61 15.57 22.99
N ARG A 66 3.76 14.94 22.74
CA ARG A 66 4.35 14.86 21.38
C ARG A 66 3.45 14.09 20.40
N THR A 67 2.85 12.99 20.86
CA THR A 67 1.95 12.19 20.03
C THR A 67 0.71 13.01 19.70
N ARG A 68 0.13 13.68 20.66
CA ARG A 68 -1.04 14.56 20.48
C ARG A 68 -0.76 15.69 19.49
N GLU A 69 0.29 16.48 19.69
CA GLU A 69 0.71 17.56 18.78
C GLU A 69 0.89 17.04 17.35
N ARG A 70 1.60 15.92 17.21
CA ARG A 70 1.83 15.28 15.92
C ARG A 70 0.51 14.88 15.25
N THR A 71 -0.38 14.21 15.99
CA THR A 71 -1.67 13.76 15.50
C THR A 71 -2.52 14.94 15.04
N GLU A 72 -2.66 15.98 15.88
CA GLU A 72 -3.43 17.18 15.57
C GLU A 72 -2.98 17.87 14.27
N VAL A 73 -1.68 17.92 14.01
CA VAL A 73 -1.15 18.54 12.79
C VAL A 73 -1.30 17.61 11.58
N THR A 74 -1.02 16.31 11.74
CA THR A 74 -1.08 15.37 10.61
C THR A 74 -2.51 15.11 10.15
N GLU A 75 -3.49 15.12 11.04
CA GLU A 75 -4.91 14.95 10.71
C GLU A 75 -5.50 16.12 9.88
N ARG A 76 -4.85 17.28 9.86
CA ARG A 76 -5.23 18.41 9.00
C ARG A 76 -4.77 18.24 7.54
N THR A 77 -4.01 17.21 7.23
CA THR A 77 -3.57 16.92 5.86
C THR A 77 -4.54 15.99 5.16
N ALA A 78 -4.65 16.09 3.84
CA ALA A 78 -5.54 15.20 3.09
C ALA A 78 -5.19 13.71 3.29
N LEU A 79 -3.91 13.36 3.28
CA LEU A 79 -3.45 11.98 3.49
C LEU A 79 -3.49 11.51 4.95
N GLY A 80 -3.56 12.43 5.91
CA GLY A 80 -3.61 12.13 7.34
C GLY A 80 -5.00 12.22 7.97
N ALA A 81 -6.00 12.70 7.23
CA ALA A 81 -7.35 12.92 7.71
C ALA A 81 -7.97 11.65 8.32
N VAL A 82 -8.74 11.83 9.39
CA VAL A 82 -9.34 10.72 10.15
C VAL A 82 -10.34 9.94 9.31
N ASP A 83 -11.10 10.64 8.48
CA ASP A 83 -12.14 10.12 7.58
C ASP A 83 -11.58 9.63 6.23
N ARG A 84 -10.26 9.67 6.03
CA ARG A 84 -9.64 9.17 4.80
C ARG A 84 -10.00 7.70 4.55
N VAL A 85 -10.56 7.44 3.38
CA VAL A 85 -10.77 6.09 2.86
C VAL A 85 -9.52 5.67 2.06
N GLU A 86 -8.90 4.56 2.44
CA GLU A 86 -7.77 3.99 1.68
C GLU A 86 -8.25 3.50 0.29
N ASP A 87 -7.33 3.39 -0.65
CA ASP A 87 -7.59 2.91 -2.02
C ASP A 87 -8.51 3.81 -2.87
N VAL A 88 -8.73 5.05 -2.43
CA VAL A 88 -9.44 6.10 -3.18
C VAL A 88 -8.45 7.21 -3.54
N ALA A 89 -8.59 7.75 -4.75
CA ALA A 89 -7.81 8.91 -5.20
C ALA A 89 -8.19 10.16 -4.40
N LEU A 90 -7.21 10.92 -3.94
CA LEU A 90 -7.43 12.17 -3.23
C LEU A 90 -7.11 13.35 -4.15
N ASP A 91 -7.90 14.42 -4.00
CA ASP A 91 -7.63 15.70 -4.64
C ASP A 91 -6.60 16.48 -3.82
N ASP A 92 -5.55 16.99 -4.50
CA ASP A 92 -4.51 17.81 -3.90
C ASP A 92 -4.58 19.29 -4.33
N THR A 93 -5.64 19.68 -5.05
CA THR A 93 -5.83 21.05 -5.51
C THR A 93 -6.26 21.98 -4.38
N GLY A 94 -5.77 23.23 -4.42
CA GLY A 94 -6.18 24.26 -3.46
C GLY A 94 -5.70 24.07 -2.01
N LEU A 95 -4.93 23.03 -1.74
CA LEU A 95 -4.43 22.76 -0.38
C LEU A 95 -3.26 23.69 -0.01
N PRO A 96 -3.16 24.09 1.26
CA PRO A 96 -2.08 24.96 1.72
C PRO A 96 -0.73 24.22 1.67
N SER A 97 0.35 24.94 1.38
CA SER A 97 1.71 24.38 1.37
C SER A 97 2.22 24.02 2.78
N CYS A 98 1.50 24.43 3.84
CA CYS A 98 1.82 24.09 5.22
C CYS A 98 0.54 24.18 6.07
N VAL A 99 0.19 23.11 6.79
CA VAL A 99 -0.94 23.06 7.73
C VAL A 99 -0.52 23.24 9.19
N GLY A 100 0.79 23.24 9.46
CA GLY A 100 1.32 23.41 10.80
C GLY A 100 2.79 23.05 10.93
N VAL A 101 3.31 23.28 12.13
CA VAL A 101 4.69 22.97 12.52
C VAL A 101 4.64 22.01 13.70
N VAL A 102 5.41 20.93 13.65
CA VAL A 102 5.58 19.97 14.75
C VAL A 102 6.91 20.26 15.44
N GLU A 103 6.88 20.69 16.70
CA GLU A 103 8.06 21.16 17.44
C GLU A 103 9.17 20.12 17.52
N MET A 104 8.82 18.88 17.83
CA MET A 104 9.78 17.78 17.92
C MET A 104 10.17 17.18 16.57
N GLY A 105 9.57 17.68 15.48
CA GLY A 105 9.81 17.21 14.12
C GLY A 105 9.25 15.83 13.81
N LEU A 106 9.21 15.57 12.51
CA LEU A 106 8.85 14.29 11.92
C LEU A 106 10.03 13.77 11.09
N ARG A 107 10.01 12.50 10.73
CA ARG A 107 10.99 11.93 9.81
C ARG A 107 10.33 11.64 8.45
N CYS A 108 10.91 12.17 7.39
CA CYS A 108 10.40 12.01 6.02
C CYS A 108 10.37 10.54 5.61
N TYR A 109 9.25 10.10 5.02
CA TYR A 109 9.10 8.74 4.50
C TYR A 109 10.09 8.42 3.36
N ILE A 110 10.40 9.40 2.52
CA ILE A 110 11.30 9.23 1.35
C ILE A 110 12.77 9.39 1.76
N CYS A 111 13.20 10.62 2.06
CA CYS A 111 14.63 10.94 2.27
C CYS A 111 15.14 10.65 3.70
N LYS A 112 14.27 10.24 4.61
CA LYS A 112 14.57 9.95 6.02
C LYS A 112 15.10 11.14 6.84
N GLN A 113 15.17 12.34 6.26
CA GLN A 113 15.60 13.55 6.96
C GLN A 113 14.52 14.04 7.92
N PRO A 114 14.89 14.65 9.05
CA PRO A 114 13.95 15.30 9.94
C PRO A 114 13.35 16.56 9.30
N TYR A 115 12.09 16.84 9.63
CA TYR A 115 11.39 18.04 9.21
C TYR A 115 10.35 18.46 10.24
N ARG A 116 9.91 19.73 10.22
CA ARG A 116 8.91 20.26 11.15
C ARG A 116 7.66 20.78 10.45
N ARG A 117 7.82 21.40 9.27
CA ARG A 117 6.70 21.96 8.50
C ARG A 117 5.96 20.83 7.77
N VAL A 118 4.66 20.71 8.02
CA VAL A 118 3.82 19.64 7.46
C VAL A 118 3.02 20.20 6.27
N ASP A 119 3.18 19.53 5.12
CA ASP A 119 2.48 19.86 3.87
C ASP A 119 0.97 19.59 4.00
N GLY A 120 0.13 20.35 3.28
CA GLY A 120 -1.33 20.21 3.34
C GLY A 120 -1.86 18.89 2.77
N PHE A 121 -1.13 18.27 1.86
CA PHE A 121 -1.47 16.96 1.32
C PHE A 121 -0.68 15.83 2.00
N TYR A 122 0.65 15.93 2.06
CA TYR A 122 1.55 14.88 2.51
C TYR A 122 1.95 14.98 3.99
N HIS A 123 1.30 14.23 4.86
CA HIS A 123 1.63 14.22 6.30
C HIS A 123 2.98 13.57 6.65
N ARG A 124 3.57 12.77 5.76
CA ARG A 124 4.80 11.98 6.00
C ARG A 124 5.97 12.40 5.12
N LEU A 125 5.87 13.48 4.35
CA LEU A 125 6.95 13.99 3.51
C LEU A 125 7.45 15.34 4.01
N CYS A 126 8.77 15.53 3.92
CA CYS A 126 9.35 16.87 4.11
C CYS A 126 8.98 17.79 2.92
N PRO A 127 9.02 19.12 3.06
CA PRO A 127 8.59 20.03 2.00
C PRO A 127 9.25 19.79 0.64
N PRO A 128 10.58 19.56 0.51
CA PRO A 128 11.18 19.23 -0.78
C PRO A 128 10.65 17.94 -1.42
N CYS A 129 10.48 16.85 -0.62
CA CYS A 129 9.93 15.61 -1.12
C CYS A 129 8.43 15.73 -1.46
N ALA A 130 7.66 16.51 -0.73
CA ALA A 130 6.27 16.81 -1.05
C ALA A 130 6.14 17.55 -2.38
N ALA A 131 6.98 18.55 -2.61
CA ALA A 131 7.01 19.31 -3.87
C ALA A 131 7.36 18.41 -5.07
N GLU A 132 8.42 17.60 -4.97
CA GLU A 132 8.81 16.63 -6.01
C GLU A 132 7.67 15.63 -6.29
N ASN A 133 7.03 15.08 -5.26
CA ASN A 133 5.93 14.12 -5.46
C ASN A 133 4.73 14.78 -6.13
N ARG A 134 4.38 16.02 -5.78
CA ARG A 134 3.31 16.77 -6.43
C ARG A 134 3.62 17.03 -7.90
N GLU A 135 4.84 17.44 -8.24
CA GLU A 135 5.28 17.61 -9.64
C GLU A 135 5.11 16.29 -10.42
N ARG A 136 5.58 15.16 -9.87
CA ARG A 136 5.45 13.85 -10.51
C ARG A 136 4.01 13.35 -10.57
N ARG A 137 3.21 13.65 -9.56
CA ARG A 137 1.77 13.33 -9.53
C ARG A 137 1.03 13.93 -10.71
N HIS A 138 1.39 15.18 -11.10
CA HIS A 138 0.79 15.89 -12.22
C HIS A 138 1.58 15.81 -13.52
N ALA A 139 2.67 15.05 -13.56
CA ALA A 139 3.47 14.91 -14.76
C ALA A 139 2.65 14.35 -15.92
N ARG A 140 2.81 14.97 -17.11
CA ARG A 140 2.13 14.64 -18.35
C ARG A 140 3.16 14.51 -19.49
N THR A 141 2.78 13.76 -20.52
CA THR A 141 3.51 13.69 -21.79
C THR A 141 2.53 13.37 -22.92
N ASP A 142 2.89 13.69 -24.16
CA ASP A 142 2.04 13.34 -25.30
C ASP A 142 2.28 11.87 -25.70
N LEU A 143 1.20 11.09 -25.65
CA LEU A 143 1.16 9.68 -26.06
C LEU A 143 0.18 9.46 -27.22
N SER A 144 -0.16 10.51 -27.97
CA SER A 144 -1.04 10.41 -29.12
C SER A 144 -0.49 9.41 -30.15
N GLY A 145 -1.35 8.48 -30.59
CA GLY A 145 -0.97 7.41 -31.51
C GLY A 145 -0.22 6.24 -30.90
N ARG A 146 0.04 6.24 -29.57
CA ARG A 146 0.64 5.13 -28.83
C ARG A 146 -0.41 4.11 -28.39
N LEU A 147 -0.07 2.83 -28.44
CA LEU A 147 -0.87 1.75 -27.86
C LEU A 147 -0.23 1.26 -26.57
N ALA A 148 -1.00 1.28 -25.48
CA ALA A 148 -0.59 0.75 -24.20
C ALA A 148 -1.42 -0.49 -23.81
N LEU A 149 -0.77 -1.47 -23.20
CA LEU A 149 -1.41 -2.62 -22.55
C LEU A 149 -1.11 -2.58 -21.05
N VAL A 150 -2.14 -2.51 -20.22
CA VAL A 150 -2.02 -2.48 -18.76
C VAL A 150 -2.75 -3.67 -18.16
N THR A 151 -2.04 -4.51 -17.43
CA THR A 151 -2.67 -5.61 -16.69
C THR A 151 -3.25 -5.13 -15.36
N GLY A 152 -4.48 -5.57 -15.03
CA GLY A 152 -5.10 -5.26 -13.73
C GLY A 152 -5.50 -3.79 -13.53
N GLY A 153 -6.08 -3.15 -14.56
CA GLY A 153 -6.43 -1.73 -14.52
C GLY A 153 -7.82 -1.41 -13.93
N ARG A 154 -8.47 -2.33 -13.22
CA ARG A 154 -9.82 -2.11 -12.70
C ARG A 154 -9.89 -1.14 -11.52
N VAL A 155 -8.93 -1.20 -10.62
CA VAL A 155 -8.91 -0.48 -9.33
C VAL A 155 -7.51 -0.02 -8.97
N LYS A 156 -7.41 0.81 -7.95
CA LYS A 156 -6.17 1.26 -7.32
C LYS A 156 -5.18 1.85 -8.34
N VAL A 157 -3.88 1.55 -8.19
CA VAL A 157 -2.80 2.06 -9.07
C VAL A 157 -3.09 1.83 -10.55
N GLY A 158 -3.58 0.63 -10.90
CA GLY A 158 -3.85 0.30 -12.29
C GLY A 158 -4.92 1.19 -12.93
N HIS A 159 -5.97 1.53 -12.19
CA HIS A 159 -7.03 2.42 -12.66
C HIS A 159 -6.51 3.84 -12.91
N GLU A 160 -5.81 4.41 -11.94
CA GLU A 160 -5.22 5.75 -12.05
C GLU A 160 -4.17 5.84 -13.15
N LEU A 161 -3.39 4.78 -13.34
CA LEU A 161 -2.40 4.70 -14.43
C LEU A 161 -3.09 4.70 -15.80
N VAL A 162 -4.14 3.91 -15.98
CA VAL A 162 -4.92 3.88 -17.23
C VAL A 162 -5.52 5.25 -17.53
N LEU A 163 -6.07 5.94 -16.53
CA LEU A 163 -6.56 7.31 -16.69
C LEU A 163 -5.45 8.28 -17.14
N LYS A 164 -4.24 8.18 -16.57
CA LYS A 164 -3.10 9.00 -16.99
C LYS A 164 -2.75 8.76 -18.46
N LEU A 165 -2.63 7.50 -18.88
CA LEU A 165 -2.32 7.11 -20.24
C LEU A 165 -3.39 7.61 -21.25
N LEU A 166 -4.68 7.44 -20.93
CA LEU A 166 -5.80 7.89 -21.76
C LEU A 166 -5.86 9.41 -21.88
N ARG A 167 -5.66 10.12 -20.77
CA ARG A 167 -5.64 11.58 -20.73
C ARG A 167 -4.47 12.17 -21.51
N ASP A 168 -3.38 11.42 -21.62
CA ASP A 168 -2.18 11.80 -22.39
C ASP A 168 -2.22 11.33 -23.86
N GLY A 169 -3.37 10.83 -24.31
CA GLY A 169 -3.62 10.55 -25.74
C GLY A 169 -3.45 9.09 -26.15
N ALA A 170 -2.93 8.21 -25.31
CA ALA A 170 -2.77 6.80 -25.65
C ALA A 170 -4.10 6.08 -25.88
N GLU A 171 -4.09 5.10 -26.77
CA GLU A 171 -5.08 4.03 -26.78
C GLU A 171 -4.65 2.98 -25.73
N VAL A 172 -5.59 2.49 -24.92
CA VAL A 172 -5.26 1.58 -23.83
C VAL A 172 -6.10 0.31 -23.89
N ILE A 173 -5.40 -0.83 -23.91
CA ILE A 173 -5.98 -2.15 -23.63
C ILE A 173 -5.78 -2.42 -22.15
N VAL A 174 -6.85 -2.58 -21.40
CA VAL A 174 -6.82 -2.94 -19.98
C VAL A 174 -7.34 -4.35 -19.78
N THR A 175 -6.62 -5.16 -19.01
CA THR A 175 -7.10 -6.50 -18.67
C THR A 175 -7.77 -6.53 -17.29
N SER A 176 -8.84 -7.29 -17.18
CA SER A 176 -9.57 -7.46 -15.93
C SER A 176 -10.29 -8.79 -15.83
N ARG A 177 -10.44 -9.32 -14.64
CA ARG A 177 -11.34 -10.44 -14.34
C ARG A 177 -12.81 -10.03 -14.30
N PHE A 178 -13.08 -8.72 -14.16
CA PHE A 178 -14.42 -8.14 -14.04
C PHE A 178 -14.59 -7.03 -15.09
N PRO A 179 -14.85 -7.38 -16.35
CA PRO A 179 -14.87 -6.41 -17.46
C PRO A 179 -16.03 -5.42 -17.38
N HIS A 180 -17.19 -5.82 -16.88
CA HIS A 180 -18.33 -4.90 -16.71
C HIS A 180 -18.02 -3.85 -15.62
N ASP A 181 -17.60 -4.29 -14.42
CA ASP A 181 -17.25 -3.35 -13.35
C ASP A 181 -16.09 -2.42 -13.77
N THR A 182 -15.12 -2.94 -14.54
CA THR A 182 -14.04 -2.13 -15.09
C THR A 182 -14.58 -1.01 -15.98
N ARG A 183 -15.47 -1.32 -16.94
CA ARG A 183 -16.08 -0.30 -17.81
C ARG A 183 -16.90 0.71 -17.00
N ARG A 184 -17.71 0.24 -16.05
CA ARG A 184 -18.52 1.09 -15.17
C ARG A 184 -17.67 2.09 -14.40
N ARG A 185 -16.51 1.66 -13.87
CA ARG A 185 -15.58 2.54 -13.12
C ARG A 185 -14.97 3.62 -14.02
N PHE A 186 -14.53 3.26 -15.22
CA PHE A 186 -14.04 4.26 -16.18
C PHE A 186 -15.14 5.21 -16.67
N ALA A 187 -16.36 4.70 -16.88
CA ALA A 187 -17.50 5.52 -17.25
C ALA A 187 -17.92 6.55 -16.17
N ALA A 188 -17.54 6.31 -14.91
CA ALA A 188 -17.78 7.25 -13.83
C ALA A 188 -16.79 8.44 -13.79
N ALA A 189 -15.74 8.42 -14.60
CA ALA A 189 -14.79 9.53 -14.66
C ALA A 189 -15.44 10.77 -15.33
N PRO A 190 -15.27 11.98 -14.76
CA PRO A 190 -15.92 13.19 -15.30
C PRO A 190 -15.55 13.53 -16.75
N ASP A 191 -14.37 13.11 -17.19
CA ASP A 191 -13.80 13.33 -18.52
C ASP A 191 -13.91 12.12 -19.44
N HIS A 192 -14.74 11.13 -19.11
CA HIS A 192 -14.90 9.86 -19.82
C HIS A 192 -15.07 10.05 -21.34
N ASP A 193 -15.97 10.94 -21.75
CA ASP A 193 -16.32 11.14 -23.16
C ASP A 193 -15.14 11.59 -24.02
N LEU A 194 -14.11 12.21 -23.44
CA LEU A 194 -12.93 12.69 -24.15
C LEU A 194 -12.03 11.55 -24.63
N TRP A 195 -12.08 10.39 -23.99
CA TRP A 195 -11.14 9.29 -24.23
C TRP A 195 -11.79 7.89 -24.28
N ALA A 196 -13.09 7.74 -24.03
CA ALA A 196 -13.79 6.46 -24.03
C ALA A 196 -13.51 5.61 -25.27
N HIS A 197 -13.45 6.24 -26.46
CA HIS A 197 -13.18 5.58 -27.74
C HIS A 197 -11.78 4.95 -27.84
N ARG A 198 -10.86 5.33 -26.95
CA ARG A 198 -9.48 4.82 -26.88
C ARG A 198 -9.30 3.74 -25.80
N LEU A 199 -10.35 3.42 -25.02
CA LEU A 199 -10.29 2.37 -23.99
C LEU A 199 -10.86 1.06 -24.51
N ARG A 200 -10.08 -0.01 -24.39
CA ARG A 200 -10.50 -1.39 -24.64
C ARG A 200 -10.35 -2.23 -23.36
N VAL A 201 -11.43 -2.84 -22.89
CA VAL A 201 -11.41 -3.74 -21.72
C VAL A 201 -11.44 -5.17 -22.20
N HIS A 202 -10.38 -5.93 -21.89
CA HIS A 202 -10.25 -7.34 -22.22
C HIS A 202 -10.43 -8.23 -20.99
N PRO A 203 -11.40 -9.18 -21.03
CA PRO A 203 -11.61 -10.14 -19.94
C PRO A 203 -10.50 -11.20 -19.94
N ILE A 204 -9.74 -11.33 -18.84
CA ILE A 204 -8.74 -12.39 -18.68
C ILE A 204 -8.44 -12.64 -17.21
N ASP A 205 -8.21 -13.89 -16.85
CA ASP A 205 -7.61 -14.31 -15.60
C ASP A 205 -6.17 -14.77 -15.85
N LEU A 206 -5.20 -14.07 -15.25
CA LEU A 206 -3.78 -14.37 -15.45
C LEU A 206 -3.33 -15.70 -14.83
N ARG A 207 -4.20 -16.38 -14.08
CA ARG A 207 -3.98 -17.75 -13.63
C ARG A 207 -4.30 -18.78 -14.72
N ASP A 208 -5.05 -18.40 -15.74
CA ASP A 208 -5.28 -19.22 -16.94
C ASP A 208 -4.19 -18.96 -17.97
N LEU A 209 -3.08 -19.67 -17.81
CA LEU A 209 -1.92 -19.53 -18.68
C LEU A 209 -2.21 -19.89 -20.15
N GLY A 210 -3.06 -20.91 -20.37
CA GLY A 210 -3.48 -21.29 -21.71
C GLY A 210 -4.28 -20.19 -22.41
N GLY A 211 -5.26 -19.61 -21.71
CA GLY A 211 -6.02 -18.48 -22.20
C GLY A 211 -5.15 -17.22 -22.44
N LEU A 212 -4.17 -16.99 -21.56
CA LEU A 212 -3.22 -15.88 -21.73
C LEU A 212 -2.36 -16.05 -22.99
N VAL A 213 -1.78 -17.23 -23.19
CA VAL A 213 -0.97 -17.52 -24.39
C VAL A 213 -1.80 -17.37 -25.65
N ALA A 214 -3.00 -17.97 -25.71
CA ALA A 214 -3.89 -17.86 -26.86
C ALA A 214 -4.31 -16.41 -27.15
N TRP A 215 -4.48 -15.59 -26.11
CA TRP A 215 -4.76 -14.16 -26.27
C TRP A 215 -3.57 -13.40 -26.84
N CYS A 216 -2.36 -13.63 -26.34
CA CYS A 216 -1.14 -13.04 -26.89
C CYS A 216 -0.96 -13.40 -28.37
N ASP A 217 -1.18 -14.67 -28.73
CA ASP A 217 -1.06 -15.14 -30.11
C ASP A 217 -2.08 -14.44 -31.04
N ARG A 218 -3.32 -14.19 -30.57
CA ARG A 218 -4.31 -13.38 -31.29
C ARG A 218 -3.84 -11.93 -31.48
N LEU A 219 -3.33 -11.27 -30.44
CA LEU A 219 -2.80 -9.90 -30.56
C LEU A 219 -1.66 -9.83 -31.57
N VAL A 220 -0.77 -10.82 -31.58
CA VAL A 220 0.32 -10.90 -32.56
C VAL A 220 -0.22 -11.11 -33.97
N ALA A 221 -1.24 -11.96 -34.14
CA ALA A 221 -1.89 -12.17 -35.44
C ALA A 221 -2.63 -10.92 -35.94
N GLU A 222 -3.21 -10.11 -35.05
CA GLU A 222 -3.79 -8.80 -35.39
C GLU A 222 -2.73 -7.80 -35.86
N GLY A 223 -1.48 -7.99 -35.47
CA GLY A 223 -0.32 -7.21 -35.96
C GLY A 223 -0.29 -5.75 -35.57
N ARG A 224 -1.11 -5.31 -34.60
CA ARG A 224 -1.08 -3.93 -34.12
C ARG A 224 0.17 -3.67 -33.30
N PRO A 225 1.00 -2.68 -33.69
CA PRO A 225 2.17 -2.30 -32.90
C PRO A 225 1.81 -1.93 -31.46
N LEU A 226 2.62 -2.37 -30.50
CA LEU A 226 2.48 -2.09 -29.08
C LEU A 226 3.63 -1.19 -28.62
N ASP A 227 3.33 -0.06 -27.96
CA ASP A 227 4.34 0.89 -27.51
C ASP A 227 4.67 0.72 -26.02
N ILE A 228 3.66 0.39 -25.21
CA ILE A 228 3.78 0.38 -23.75
C ILE A 228 3.14 -0.91 -23.20
N LEU A 229 3.91 -1.70 -22.46
CA LEU A 229 3.42 -2.83 -21.68
C LEU A 229 3.64 -2.55 -20.20
N VAL A 230 2.55 -2.55 -19.40
CA VAL A 230 2.64 -2.42 -17.95
C VAL A 230 2.13 -3.67 -17.26
N ASN A 231 3.02 -4.41 -16.65
CA ASN A 231 2.73 -5.55 -15.79
C ASN A 231 2.38 -5.03 -14.38
N ASN A 232 1.13 -4.59 -14.20
CA ASN A 232 0.64 -4.04 -12.94
C ASN A 232 -0.19 -5.05 -12.13
N ALA A 233 -0.89 -5.99 -12.78
CA ALA A 233 -1.67 -7.00 -12.05
C ALA A 233 -0.78 -7.79 -11.09
N ALA A 234 -1.21 -7.89 -9.84
CA ALA A 234 -0.56 -8.71 -8.82
C ALA A 234 -1.60 -9.29 -7.87
N GLN A 235 -1.37 -10.52 -7.43
CA GLN A 235 -2.07 -11.11 -6.30
C GLN A 235 -1.21 -10.90 -5.05
N THR A 236 -1.59 -9.95 -4.21
CA THR A 236 -0.93 -9.65 -2.94
C THR A 236 -1.61 -10.38 -1.79
N ILE A 237 -2.95 -10.47 -1.86
CA ILE A 237 -3.80 -11.16 -0.90
C ILE A 237 -4.73 -12.10 -1.66
N ARG A 238 -4.77 -13.36 -1.25
CA ARG A 238 -5.79 -14.31 -1.69
C ARG A 238 -7.07 -14.05 -0.90
N ARG A 239 -8.11 -13.60 -1.59
CA ARG A 239 -9.44 -13.42 -0.99
C ARG A 239 -10.26 -14.69 -1.16
N PRO A 240 -11.11 -15.08 -0.18
CA PRO A 240 -12.05 -16.16 -0.36
C PRO A 240 -12.99 -15.87 -1.54
N ALA A 241 -13.46 -16.92 -2.23
CA ALA A 241 -14.34 -16.77 -3.38
C ALA A 241 -15.59 -15.94 -3.07
N SER A 242 -16.16 -16.09 -1.86
CA SER A 242 -17.32 -15.32 -1.36
C SER A 242 -17.10 -13.81 -1.38
N ALA A 243 -15.89 -13.33 -1.18
CA ALA A 243 -15.59 -11.89 -1.22
C ALA A 243 -15.89 -11.26 -2.58
N TYR A 244 -15.90 -12.03 -3.64
CA TYR A 244 -16.20 -11.60 -5.02
C TYR A 244 -17.69 -11.67 -5.38
N GLY A 245 -18.55 -12.17 -4.50
CA GLY A 245 -19.96 -12.40 -4.75
C GLY A 245 -20.70 -11.20 -5.38
N PRO A 246 -20.61 -9.97 -4.81
CA PRO A 246 -21.27 -8.80 -5.39
C PRO A 246 -20.80 -8.47 -6.81
N LEU A 247 -19.50 -8.58 -7.08
CA LEU A 247 -18.92 -8.34 -8.42
C LEU A 247 -19.43 -9.36 -9.43
N LEU A 248 -19.45 -10.65 -9.06
CA LEU A 248 -19.93 -11.72 -9.94
C LEU A 248 -21.41 -11.58 -10.25
N ALA A 249 -22.21 -11.21 -9.26
CA ALA A 249 -23.63 -10.94 -9.46
C ALA A 249 -23.84 -9.80 -10.46
N ALA A 250 -23.09 -8.70 -10.31
CA ALA A 250 -23.14 -7.57 -11.23
C ALA A 250 -22.69 -7.92 -12.66
N GLU A 251 -21.60 -8.69 -12.81
CA GLU A 251 -21.10 -9.17 -14.11
C GLU A 251 -22.16 -10.06 -14.79
N ARG A 252 -22.77 -11.00 -14.08
CA ARG A 252 -23.82 -11.88 -14.62
C ARG A 252 -25.07 -11.12 -15.01
N ALA A 253 -25.50 -10.16 -14.17
CA ALA A 253 -26.67 -9.35 -14.48
C ALA A 253 -26.50 -8.50 -15.75
N ALA A 254 -25.28 -7.98 -15.97
CA ALA A 254 -24.97 -7.12 -17.11
C ALA A 254 -24.69 -7.88 -18.41
N LEU A 255 -24.03 -9.02 -18.34
CA LEU A 255 -23.51 -9.74 -19.51
C LEU A 255 -24.25 -11.06 -19.80
N GLY A 256 -25.12 -11.52 -18.90
CA GLY A 256 -25.88 -12.76 -19.06
C GLY A 256 -24.98 -13.99 -19.27
N ALA A 257 -25.36 -14.85 -20.22
CA ALA A 257 -24.59 -16.06 -20.56
C ALA A 257 -23.19 -15.77 -21.16
N GLY A 258 -22.92 -14.54 -21.61
CA GLY A 258 -21.61 -14.08 -22.11
C GLY A 258 -20.69 -13.55 -21.02
N ALA A 259 -21.07 -13.62 -19.74
CA ALA A 259 -20.23 -13.15 -18.64
C ALA A 259 -18.93 -13.95 -18.58
N PHE A 260 -17.81 -13.24 -18.53
CA PHE A 260 -16.53 -13.86 -18.20
C PHE A 260 -16.53 -14.30 -16.72
N VAL A 261 -16.30 -15.58 -16.48
CA VAL A 261 -16.23 -16.15 -15.13
C VAL A 261 -14.77 -16.44 -14.80
N PRO A 262 -14.16 -15.66 -13.89
CA PRO A 262 -12.78 -15.93 -13.46
C PRO A 262 -12.71 -17.24 -12.66
N ARG A 263 -11.55 -17.87 -12.69
CA ARG A 263 -11.26 -19.02 -11.81
C ARG A 263 -10.89 -18.49 -10.42
N PHE A 264 -11.52 -19.02 -9.39
CA PHE A 264 -11.22 -18.62 -8.00
C PHE A 264 -10.18 -19.53 -7.36
N GLU A 265 -10.01 -20.75 -7.88
CA GLU A 265 -9.02 -21.72 -7.42
C GLU A 265 -8.33 -22.35 -8.63
N LEU A 266 -7.03 -22.65 -8.47
CA LEU A 266 -6.29 -23.44 -9.47
C LEU A 266 -6.94 -24.81 -9.62
N GLY A 267 -7.31 -25.17 -10.86
CA GLY A 267 -7.97 -26.44 -11.16
C GLY A 267 -9.49 -26.43 -11.00
N ALA A 268 -10.11 -25.39 -10.44
CA ALA A 268 -11.56 -25.27 -10.40
C ALA A 268 -12.16 -25.11 -11.80
N ALA A 269 -13.27 -25.80 -12.07
CA ALA A 269 -14.01 -25.61 -13.31
C ALA A 269 -14.62 -24.21 -13.38
N PRO A 270 -14.67 -23.57 -14.56
CA PRO A 270 -15.37 -22.30 -14.72
C PRO A 270 -16.88 -22.47 -14.38
N GLY A 271 -17.45 -21.53 -13.65
CA GLY A 271 -18.89 -21.48 -13.40
C GLY A 271 -19.39 -22.16 -12.13
N VAL A 272 -18.50 -22.68 -11.27
CA VAL A 272 -18.92 -23.18 -9.95
C VAL A 272 -19.54 -22.03 -9.13
N PRO A 273 -20.73 -22.23 -8.50
CA PRO A 273 -21.34 -21.23 -7.62
C PRO A 273 -20.36 -20.84 -6.50
N VAL A 274 -20.31 -19.56 -6.19
CA VAL A 274 -19.47 -19.07 -5.10
C VAL A 274 -20.11 -19.47 -3.77
N PRO A 275 -19.49 -20.35 -2.96
CA PRO A 275 -20.05 -20.73 -1.68
C PRO A 275 -20.21 -19.50 -0.77
N GLY A 276 -21.35 -19.39 -0.08
CA GLY A 276 -21.57 -18.38 0.96
C GLY A 276 -22.01 -16.99 0.47
N TYR A 277 -22.39 -16.82 -0.81
CA TYR A 277 -23.04 -15.62 -1.31
C TYR A 277 -24.38 -16.00 -1.97
N GLU A 278 -25.50 -15.54 -1.42
CA GLU A 278 -26.83 -15.63 -2.02
C GLU A 278 -27.20 -14.30 -2.66
N PRO A 279 -27.48 -14.25 -3.98
CA PRO A 279 -27.99 -13.06 -4.65
C PRO A 279 -29.39 -12.69 -4.05
N GLY A 280 -29.54 -11.49 -3.57
CA GLY A 280 -30.80 -10.99 -2.99
C GLY A 280 -30.80 -10.85 -1.47
N SER A 281 -29.73 -11.14 -0.76
CA SER A 281 -29.52 -10.69 0.62
C SER A 281 -29.35 -9.18 0.70
N ASP A 282 -29.59 -8.60 1.88
CA ASP A 282 -29.40 -7.18 2.15
C ASP A 282 -28.03 -6.66 1.64
N PRO A 283 -27.92 -5.37 1.26
CA PRO A 283 -26.68 -4.80 0.74
C PRO A 283 -25.52 -5.06 1.71
N VAL A 284 -24.59 -5.91 1.31
CA VAL A 284 -23.37 -6.19 2.10
C VAL A 284 -22.40 -5.06 1.87
N PRO A 285 -21.85 -4.42 2.92
CA PRO A 285 -20.80 -3.42 2.76
C PRO A 285 -19.61 -3.97 1.97
N VAL A 286 -19.17 -3.21 0.97
CA VAL A 286 -18.01 -3.55 0.15
C VAL A 286 -16.92 -2.49 0.28
N ASP A 287 -15.68 -2.90 0.10
CA ASP A 287 -14.53 -2.00 0.03
C ASP A 287 -14.53 -1.19 -1.30
N PRO A 288 -13.64 -0.19 -1.46
CA PRO A 288 -13.54 0.58 -2.71
C PRO A 288 -13.28 -0.28 -3.96
N ALA A 289 -12.72 -1.48 -3.79
CA ALA A 289 -12.55 -2.43 -4.88
C ALA A 289 -13.82 -3.24 -5.20
N GLY A 290 -14.92 -3.05 -4.46
CA GLY A 290 -16.17 -3.76 -4.63
C GLY A 290 -16.14 -5.19 -4.06
N LEU A 291 -15.24 -5.47 -3.11
CA LEU A 291 -15.11 -6.76 -2.46
C LEU A 291 -15.68 -6.71 -1.05
N ILE A 292 -16.25 -7.83 -0.59
CA ILE A 292 -16.61 -7.98 0.82
C ILE A 292 -15.30 -7.97 1.64
N PRO A 293 -15.18 -7.11 2.67
CA PRO A 293 -14.01 -7.05 3.53
C PRO A 293 -13.71 -8.40 4.22
N ASP A 294 -12.46 -8.82 4.16
CA ASP A 294 -12.00 -10.01 4.85
C ASP A 294 -11.72 -9.69 6.33
N ARG A 295 -12.50 -10.30 7.22
CA ARG A 295 -12.38 -10.11 8.67
C ARG A 295 -11.58 -11.22 9.36
N ALA A 296 -10.90 -12.08 8.60
CA ALA A 296 -9.98 -13.07 9.16
C ALA A 296 -8.88 -12.37 9.99
N SER A 297 -8.39 -13.03 11.02
CA SER A 297 -7.29 -12.54 11.87
C SER A 297 -5.92 -12.62 11.19
N ALA A 298 -5.80 -13.41 10.13
CA ALA A 298 -4.59 -13.56 9.30
C ALA A 298 -4.96 -13.60 7.83
N ASN A 299 -4.08 -13.10 6.98
CA ASN A 299 -4.20 -13.17 5.52
C ASN A 299 -2.83 -13.41 4.89
N SER A 300 -2.77 -13.47 3.56
CA SER A 300 -1.53 -13.65 2.78
C SER A 300 -0.38 -12.74 3.21
N TRP A 301 -0.68 -11.53 3.68
CA TRP A 301 0.33 -10.55 4.10
C TRP A 301 0.95 -10.84 5.46
N SER A 302 0.21 -11.49 6.36
CA SER A 302 0.67 -11.85 7.71
C SER A 302 1.26 -13.25 7.80
N GLN A 303 0.93 -14.15 6.86
CA GLN A 303 1.34 -15.56 6.86
C GLN A 303 2.87 -15.74 6.75
N ARG A 304 3.38 -16.70 7.51
CA ARG A 304 4.77 -17.17 7.50
C ARG A 304 4.97 -18.32 6.54
N VAL A 305 6.19 -18.77 6.36
CA VAL A 305 6.56 -19.81 5.38
C VAL A 305 5.84 -21.14 5.57
N ASP A 306 5.51 -21.50 6.80
CA ASP A 306 4.80 -22.73 7.20
C ASP A 306 3.27 -22.57 7.18
N GLU A 307 2.77 -21.35 6.96
CA GLU A 307 1.33 -21.02 6.96
C GLU A 307 0.78 -20.79 5.54
N VAL A 308 1.64 -20.59 4.56
CA VAL A 308 1.23 -20.29 3.17
C VAL A 308 0.72 -21.58 2.50
N ASP A 309 -0.54 -21.54 2.04
CA ASP A 309 -1.11 -22.61 1.22
C ASP A 309 -0.32 -22.78 -0.10
N PRO A 310 0.14 -24.02 -0.45
CA PRO A 310 0.81 -24.27 -1.72
C PRO A 310 0.04 -23.82 -2.96
N VAL A 311 -1.28 -23.87 -2.95
CA VAL A 311 -2.12 -23.38 -4.06
C VAL A 311 -2.00 -21.85 -4.17
N GLU A 312 -2.01 -21.14 -3.05
CA GLU A 312 -1.80 -19.69 -3.04
C GLU A 312 -0.41 -19.31 -3.54
N LEU A 313 0.64 -20.02 -3.10
CA LEU A 313 2.00 -19.85 -3.62
C LEU A 313 2.02 -19.95 -5.16
N LEU A 314 1.39 -21.00 -5.73
CA LEU A 314 1.32 -21.21 -7.18
C LEU A 314 0.53 -20.09 -7.88
N GLU A 315 -0.60 -19.65 -7.32
CA GLU A 315 -1.38 -18.54 -7.87
C GLU A 315 -0.56 -17.24 -7.92
N VAL A 316 0.17 -16.94 -6.84
CA VAL A 316 1.05 -15.76 -6.76
C VAL A 316 2.16 -15.87 -7.81
N GLN A 317 2.78 -17.04 -8.00
CA GLN A 317 3.80 -17.25 -9.05
C GLN A 317 3.21 -17.07 -10.45
N LEU A 318 2.01 -17.61 -10.71
CA LEU A 318 1.35 -17.45 -12.01
C LEU A 318 1.05 -16.00 -12.33
N VAL A 319 0.41 -15.27 -11.41
CA VAL A 319 -0.05 -13.89 -11.65
C VAL A 319 1.11 -12.90 -11.65
N ASN A 320 2.02 -13.00 -10.67
CA ASN A 320 3.02 -11.97 -10.41
C ASN A 320 4.34 -12.18 -11.17
N VAL A 321 4.59 -13.40 -11.70
CA VAL A 321 5.87 -13.76 -12.35
C VAL A 321 5.62 -14.35 -13.74
N THR A 322 4.89 -15.47 -13.81
CA THR A 322 4.75 -16.22 -15.06
C THR A 322 3.97 -15.44 -16.13
N ALA A 323 2.85 -14.80 -15.74
CA ALA A 323 2.08 -13.98 -16.68
C ALA A 323 2.88 -12.79 -17.21
N PRO A 324 3.59 -11.97 -16.41
CA PRO A 324 4.53 -10.96 -16.90
C PRO A 324 5.58 -11.52 -17.86
N PHE A 325 6.20 -12.65 -17.53
CA PHE A 325 7.18 -13.30 -18.38
C PHE A 325 6.60 -13.66 -19.76
N VAL A 326 5.42 -14.29 -19.76
CA VAL A 326 4.71 -14.68 -21.00
C VAL A 326 4.32 -13.47 -21.83
N LEU A 327 3.77 -12.42 -21.19
CA LEU A 327 3.40 -11.18 -21.87
C LEU A 327 4.61 -10.51 -22.53
N VAL A 328 5.73 -10.38 -21.80
CA VAL A 328 6.97 -9.81 -22.36
C VAL A 328 7.44 -10.65 -23.55
N GLY A 329 7.58 -11.96 -23.37
CA GLY A 329 8.11 -12.84 -24.42
C GLY A 329 7.21 -12.91 -25.66
N ARG A 330 5.90 -13.06 -25.48
CA ARG A 330 4.95 -13.23 -26.59
C ARG A 330 4.64 -11.94 -27.32
N LEU A 331 4.60 -10.80 -26.62
CA LEU A 331 4.27 -9.51 -27.24
C LEU A 331 5.50 -8.75 -27.78
N LEU A 332 6.70 -9.30 -27.59
CA LEU A 332 7.92 -8.68 -28.08
C LEU A 332 7.92 -8.39 -29.60
N PRO A 333 7.33 -9.23 -30.50
CA PRO A 333 7.19 -8.87 -31.90
C PRO A 333 6.41 -7.56 -32.12
N LEU A 334 5.33 -7.33 -31.37
CA LEU A 334 4.53 -6.10 -31.45
C LEU A 334 5.27 -4.88 -30.89
N LEU A 335 6.03 -5.04 -29.82
CA LEU A 335 6.88 -3.99 -29.26
C LEU A 335 8.00 -3.61 -30.24
N ARG A 336 8.56 -4.60 -30.96
CA ARG A 336 9.62 -4.35 -31.97
C ARG A 336 9.10 -3.69 -33.26
N SER A 337 7.85 -3.96 -33.64
CA SER A 337 7.22 -3.39 -34.82
C SER A 337 6.67 -1.98 -34.62
N ALA A 338 6.58 -1.49 -33.40
CA ALA A 338 6.07 -0.17 -33.11
C ALA A 338 7.00 0.91 -33.69
N PRO A 339 6.44 1.91 -34.40
CA PRO A 339 7.22 2.93 -35.10
C PRO A 339 7.89 3.94 -34.19
N ALA A 340 7.47 4.00 -32.96
CA ALA A 340 8.02 4.90 -31.98
C ALA A 340 9.50 4.60 -31.69
N GLU A 341 10.32 5.62 -31.51
CA GLU A 341 11.74 5.48 -31.16
C GLU A 341 11.93 4.74 -29.85
N ARG A 342 11.05 4.99 -28.85
CA ARG A 342 11.11 4.39 -27.53
C ARG A 342 9.82 3.65 -27.21
N ARG A 343 9.97 2.42 -26.75
CA ARG A 343 8.90 1.54 -26.26
C ARG A 343 9.21 1.14 -24.84
N TYR A 344 8.18 0.90 -24.03
CA TYR A 344 8.34 0.75 -22.60
C TYR A 344 7.74 -0.55 -22.09
N ILE A 345 8.48 -1.23 -21.22
CA ILE A 345 7.96 -2.30 -20.38
C ILE A 345 8.16 -1.87 -18.92
N VAL A 346 7.07 -1.71 -18.17
CA VAL A 346 7.12 -1.35 -16.76
C VAL A 346 6.59 -2.50 -15.92
N ASN A 347 7.46 -3.10 -15.12
CA ASN A 347 7.11 -4.15 -14.19
C ASN A 347 6.83 -3.53 -12.82
N VAL A 348 5.57 -3.58 -12.36
CA VAL A 348 5.19 -3.07 -11.05
C VAL A 348 5.66 -4.03 -9.98
N SER A 349 6.78 -3.70 -9.38
CA SER A 349 7.44 -4.43 -8.33
C SER A 349 7.18 -3.79 -6.95
N ALA A 350 8.03 -4.11 -5.98
CA ALA A 350 7.98 -3.53 -4.63
C ALA A 350 9.31 -3.74 -3.91
N VAL A 351 9.54 -2.95 -2.85
CA VAL A 351 10.70 -3.12 -1.95
C VAL A 351 10.78 -4.52 -1.33
N GLU A 352 9.69 -5.25 -1.31
CA GLU A 352 9.59 -6.64 -0.89
C GLU A 352 10.49 -7.56 -1.74
N GLY A 353 10.73 -7.22 -3.00
CA GLY A 353 11.66 -7.93 -3.90
C GLY A 353 13.14 -7.60 -3.74
N GLN A 354 13.51 -6.63 -2.90
CA GLN A 354 14.91 -6.23 -2.69
C GLN A 354 15.62 -7.17 -1.71
N PHE A 355 16.86 -7.63 -2.05
CA PHE A 355 17.71 -8.41 -1.15
C PHE A 355 18.48 -7.52 -0.16
N GLY A 356 18.91 -6.34 -0.58
CA GLY A 356 19.72 -5.41 0.22
C GLY A 356 18.99 -4.66 1.32
N ARG A 357 17.71 -4.95 1.59
CA ARG A 357 16.97 -4.29 2.65
C ARG A 357 17.42 -4.76 4.02
N ALA A 358 17.79 -3.82 4.92
CA ALA A 358 18.33 -4.11 6.24
C ALA A 358 17.40 -4.93 7.14
N TYR A 359 16.07 -4.84 6.93
CA TYR A 359 15.08 -5.60 7.68
C TYR A 359 14.00 -6.15 6.75
N LYS A 360 13.76 -7.45 6.85
CA LYS A 360 12.61 -8.13 6.26
C LYS A 360 11.84 -8.85 7.36
N SER A 361 10.52 -8.63 7.40
CA SER A 361 9.65 -9.40 8.30
C SER A 361 9.56 -10.86 7.82
N ALA A 362 9.12 -11.75 8.71
CA ALA A 362 8.88 -13.15 8.38
C ALA A 362 7.59 -13.36 7.55
N GLY A 363 6.74 -12.32 7.40
CA GLY A 363 5.48 -12.41 6.68
C GLY A 363 5.63 -12.43 5.16
N HIS A 364 4.61 -12.91 4.46
CA HIS A 364 4.43 -12.93 3.00
C HIS A 364 5.64 -13.37 2.17
N PRO A 365 6.32 -14.49 2.51
CA PRO A 365 7.55 -14.92 1.81
C PRO A 365 7.31 -15.21 0.33
N HIS A 366 6.18 -15.78 -0.03
CA HIS A 366 5.77 -16.09 -1.41
C HIS A 366 5.64 -14.83 -2.28
N THR A 367 5.10 -13.74 -1.75
CA THR A 367 5.02 -12.44 -2.45
C THR A 367 6.41 -11.80 -2.60
N ASN A 368 7.27 -11.87 -1.56
CA ASN A 368 8.66 -11.42 -1.63
C ASN A 368 9.42 -12.15 -2.74
N MET A 369 9.28 -13.48 -2.82
CA MET A 369 9.89 -14.32 -3.88
C MET A 369 9.41 -13.88 -5.27
N ALA A 370 8.11 -13.66 -5.45
CA ALA A 370 7.55 -13.26 -6.72
C ALA A 370 8.07 -11.88 -7.18
N LYS A 371 8.17 -10.90 -6.27
CA LYS A 371 8.70 -9.57 -6.60
C LYS A 371 10.20 -9.62 -6.89
N ALA A 372 10.98 -10.48 -6.21
CA ALA A 372 12.38 -10.71 -6.54
C ALA A 372 12.55 -11.35 -7.93
N ALA A 373 11.71 -12.32 -8.28
CA ALA A 373 11.71 -12.93 -9.61
C ALA A 373 11.40 -11.92 -10.72
N LEU A 374 10.41 -11.03 -10.50
CA LEU A 374 10.08 -9.97 -11.44
C LEU A 374 11.22 -8.94 -11.60
N ASN A 375 11.91 -8.61 -10.52
CA ASN A 375 13.12 -7.79 -10.56
C ASN A 375 14.24 -8.48 -11.36
N MET A 376 14.43 -9.80 -11.20
CA MET A 376 15.41 -10.57 -11.94
C MET A 376 15.09 -10.62 -13.44
N LEU A 377 13.81 -10.79 -13.82
CA LEU A 377 13.38 -10.68 -15.22
C LEU A 377 13.82 -9.35 -15.83
N THR A 378 13.56 -8.24 -15.14
CA THR A 378 13.98 -6.91 -15.58
C THR A 378 15.48 -6.81 -15.74
N ARG A 379 16.24 -7.17 -14.72
CA ARG A 379 17.70 -7.08 -14.72
C ARG A 379 18.35 -7.92 -15.82
N THR A 380 17.80 -9.11 -16.06
CA THR A 380 18.36 -10.04 -17.06
C THR A 380 18.09 -9.60 -18.50
N SER A 381 16.89 -9.04 -18.77
CA SER A 381 16.43 -8.85 -20.14
C SER A 381 16.60 -7.42 -20.67
N ALA A 382 16.72 -6.43 -19.78
CA ALA A 382 16.58 -5.04 -20.16
C ALA A 382 17.66 -4.51 -21.10
N GLU A 383 18.91 -4.97 -21.00
CA GLU A 383 20.01 -4.47 -21.83
C GLU A 383 19.85 -4.86 -23.30
N GLU A 384 19.53 -6.15 -23.55
CA GLU A 384 19.25 -6.63 -24.90
C GLU A 384 18.05 -5.90 -25.53
N LEU A 385 17.00 -5.68 -24.73
CA LEU A 385 15.79 -4.99 -25.18
C LEU A 385 16.06 -3.51 -25.47
N ALA A 386 16.84 -2.83 -24.63
CA ALA A 386 17.21 -1.42 -24.81
C ALA A 386 18.02 -1.20 -26.09
N ALA A 387 18.90 -2.13 -26.46
CA ALA A 387 19.63 -2.10 -27.74
C ALA A 387 18.69 -2.08 -28.97
N ARG A 388 17.42 -2.46 -28.76
CA ARG A 388 16.36 -2.47 -29.79
C ARG A 388 15.29 -1.41 -29.54
N GLY A 389 15.55 -0.44 -28.66
CA GLY A 389 14.65 0.66 -28.32
C GLY A 389 13.47 0.27 -27.43
N VAL A 390 13.53 -0.86 -26.73
CA VAL A 390 12.52 -1.30 -25.74
C VAL A 390 13.09 -1.18 -24.34
N TYR A 391 12.62 -0.24 -23.55
CA TYR A 391 13.17 0.11 -22.24
C TYR A 391 12.36 -0.57 -21.12
N MET A 392 12.97 -1.52 -20.43
CA MET A 392 12.33 -2.28 -19.35
C MET A 392 12.81 -1.81 -17.98
N THR A 393 11.87 -1.50 -17.07
CA THR A 393 12.14 -1.11 -15.68
C THR A 393 11.29 -1.90 -14.69
N SER A 394 11.77 -2.06 -13.45
CA SER A 394 10.97 -2.41 -12.28
C SER A 394 10.69 -1.17 -11.43
N VAL A 395 9.46 -1.00 -10.95
CA VAL A 395 9.02 0.20 -10.22
C VAL A 395 8.35 -0.19 -8.91
N ASP A 396 8.79 0.41 -7.80
CA ASP A 396 8.11 0.39 -6.51
C ASP A 396 7.06 1.49 -6.46
N THR A 397 5.81 1.14 -6.18
CA THR A 397 4.69 2.09 -6.08
C THR A 397 4.73 2.95 -4.82
N GLY A 398 5.56 2.60 -3.86
CA GLY A 398 5.56 3.17 -2.52
C GLY A 398 4.45 2.63 -1.63
N TRP A 399 4.38 3.13 -0.40
CA TRP A 399 3.39 2.67 0.60
C TRP A 399 2.08 3.43 0.44
N ILE A 400 1.18 2.88 -0.36
CA ILE A 400 -0.12 3.47 -0.75
C ILE A 400 -1.30 2.86 0.00
N THR A 401 -1.20 1.61 0.43
CA THR A 401 -2.25 0.86 1.13
C THR A 401 -1.63 -0.02 2.22
N ASP A 402 -2.40 -0.33 3.24
CA ASP A 402 -2.03 -1.33 4.26
C ASP A 402 -2.69 -2.66 3.89
N GLU A 403 -1.89 -3.70 3.63
CA GLU A 403 -2.36 -5.02 3.21
C GLU A 403 -2.61 -5.98 4.40
N LYS A 404 -2.52 -5.49 5.64
CA LYS A 404 -2.85 -6.28 6.83
C LYS A 404 -4.32 -6.70 6.87
N PRO A 405 -4.67 -7.72 7.67
CA PRO A 405 -6.06 -8.08 7.94
C PRO A 405 -6.90 -6.89 8.41
N ALA A 406 -8.20 -6.86 8.09
CA ALA A 406 -9.07 -5.73 8.37
C ALA A 406 -9.08 -5.32 9.86
N PRO A 407 -9.13 -6.26 10.86
CA PRO A 407 -9.08 -5.88 12.28
C PRO A 407 -7.77 -5.16 12.67
N ASP A 408 -6.65 -5.57 12.09
CA ASP A 408 -5.36 -4.92 12.33
C ASP A 408 -5.29 -3.54 11.68
N LYS A 409 -5.83 -3.38 10.47
CA LYS A 409 -5.96 -2.07 9.80
C LYS A 409 -6.78 -1.10 10.64
N GLU A 410 -7.95 -1.53 11.10
CA GLU A 410 -8.85 -0.73 11.94
C GLU A 410 -8.14 -0.31 13.24
N ARG A 411 -7.44 -1.23 13.91
CA ARG A 411 -6.67 -0.95 15.13
C ARG A 411 -5.54 0.05 14.91
N VAL A 412 -4.79 -0.09 13.83
CA VAL A 412 -3.66 0.78 13.50
C VAL A 412 -4.17 2.16 13.05
N ALA A 413 -5.29 2.21 12.32
CA ALA A 413 -5.96 3.44 11.94
C ALA A 413 -6.51 4.20 13.14
N ALA A 414 -7.11 3.50 14.12
CA ALA A 414 -7.57 4.09 15.37
C ALA A 414 -6.41 4.67 16.21
N ALA A 415 -5.20 4.11 16.07
CA ALA A 415 -3.96 4.64 16.66
C ALA A 415 -3.35 5.82 15.84
N GLY A 416 -4.07 6.38 14.88
CA GLY A 416 -3.66 7.55 14.08
C GLY A 416 -2.68 7.23 12.94
N PHE A 417 -2.49 5.96 12.57
CA PHE A 417 -1.66 5.62 11.43
C PHE A 417 -2.45 5.75 10.12
N ARG A 418 -1.81 6.39 9.12
CA ARG A 418 -2.27 6.44 7.72
C ARG A 418 -1.07 6.19 6.80
N THR A 419 -1.35 5.59 5.64
CA THR A 419 -0.32 5.37 4.62
C THR A 419 0.18 6.70 4.07
N PRO A 420 1.49 6.84 3.79
CA PRO A 420 2.10 8.13 3.42
C PRO A 420 1.73 8.65 2.04
N LEU A 421 1.17 7.80 1.19
CA LEU A 421 0.85 8.06 -0.22
C LEU A 421 -0.57 7.56 -0.54
N ASP A 422 -1.12 7.98 -1.68
CA ASP A 422 -2.35 7.42 -2.23
C ASP A 422 -2.13 6.66 -3.56
N ILE A 423 -3.21 6.17 -4.15
CA ILE A 423 -3.18 5.37 -5.38
C ILE A 423 -2.71 6.18 -6.60
N VAL A 424 -2.92 7.51 -6.63
CA VAL A 424 -2.45 8.39 -7.70
C VAL A 424 -0.95 8.57 -7.64
N ASP A 425 -0.37 8.67 -6.42
CA ASP A 425 1.08 8.69 -6.21
C ASP A 425 1.73 7.39 -6.65
N GLY A 426 1.07 6.25 -6.39
CA GLY A 426 1.51 4.95 -6.90
C GLY A 426 1.51 4.89 -8.42
N ALA A 427 0.43 5.36 -9.06
CA ALA A 427 0.32 5.45 -10.52
C ALA A 427 1.37 6.39 -11.13
N ALA A 428 1.64 7.52 -10.48
CA ALA A 428 2.66 8.47 -10.92
C ALA A 428 4.06 7.85 -10.95
N ARG A 429 4.40 6.97 -9.97
CA ARG A 429 5.68 6.24 -9.94
C ARG A 429 5.80 5.27 -11.11
N VAL A 430 4.73 4.54 -11.43
CA VAL A 430 4.69 3.60 -12.56
C VAL A 430 4.74 4.34 -13.90
N TYR A 431 4.17 5.53 -13.96
CA TYR A 431 4.14 6.39 -15.15
C TYR A 431 5.46 7.14 -15.40
N ASP A 432 6.23 7.44 -14.36
CA ASP A 432 7.46 8.25 -14.42
C ASP A 432 8.50 7.75 -15.45
N PRO A 433 8.84 6.44 -15.58
CA PRO A 433 9.79 5.98 -16.58
C PRO A 433 9.33 6.26 -18.03
N ILE A 434 8.03 6.28 -18.29
CA ILE A 434 7.46 6.62 -19.61
C ILE A 434 7.64 8.12 -19.86
N VAL A 435 7.22 8.97 -18.92
CA VAL A 435 7.38 10.44 -19.03
C VAL A 435 8.85 10.83 -19.22
N ARG A 436 9.75 10.22 -18.44
CA ARG A 436 11.19 10.47 -18.59
C ARG A 436 11.72 9.99 -19.93
N GLY A 437 11.23 8.84 -20.39
CA GLY A 437 11.60 8.30 -21.68
C GLY A 437 11.20 9.21 -22.84
N GLU A 438 9.98 9.73 -22.84
CA GLU A 438 9.51 10.68 -23.87
C GLU A 438 10.29 12.02 -23.83
N ARG A 439 10.89 12.34 -22.68
CA ARG A 439 11.83 13.47 -22.53
C ARG A 439 13.29 13.12 -22.88
N GLY A 440 13.55 11.94 -23.44
CA GLY A 440 14.90 11.51 -23.86
C GLY A 440 15.75 10.87 -22.74
N GLN A 441 15.17 10.58 -21.58
CA GLN A 441 15.89 10.02 -20.42
C GLN A 441 15.27 8.68 -19.99
N ALA A 442 15.11 7.74 -20.92
CA ALA A 442 14.49 6.44 -20.64
C ALA A 442 15.34 5.60 -19.66
N PRO A 443 14.91 5.38 -18.42
CA PRO A 443 15.58 4.44 -17.54
C PRO A 443 15.31 3.01 -17.98
N TYR A 444 16.30 2.12 -17.85
CA TYR A 444 16.13 0.68 -18.09
C TYR A 444 17.09 -0.14 -17.23
N GLY A 445 16.81 -1.42 -17.08
CA GLY A 445 17.66 -2.36 -16.33
C GLY A 445 17.83 -2.00 -14.85
N CYS A 446 16.91 -1.23 -14.29
CA CYS A 446 17.02 -0.74 -12.94
C CYS A 446 15.71 -0.91 -12.16
N PHE A 447 15.83 -0.90 -10.84
CA PHE A 447 14.72 -0.79 -9.91
C PHE A 447 14.54 0.67 -9.50
N LEU A 448 13.36 1.21 -9.74
CA LEU A 448 13.01 2.59 -9.39
C LEU A 448 12.20 2.62 -8.11
N LYS A 449 12.69 3.40 -7.14
CA LYS A 449 12.02 3.67 -5.88
C LYS A 449 11.99 5.17 -5.63
N ASP A 450 10.82 5.70 -5.32
CA ASP A 450 10.65 7.15 -5.11
C ASP A 450 11.30 7.98 -6.23
N TYR A 451 11.05 7.59 -7.49
CA TYR A 451 11.55 8.21 -8.74
C TYR A 451 13.06 8.11 -8.98
N ARG A 452 13.78 7.35 -8.18
CA ARG A 452 15.26 7.21 -8.24
C ARG A 452 15.66 5.76 -8.41
N VAL A 453 16.81 5.56 -9.05
CA VAL A 453 17.42 4.23 -9.09
C VAL A 453 17.78 3.81 -7.67
N ALA A 454 17.35 2.62 -7.30
CA ALA A 454 17.65 2.00 -6.01
C ALA A 454 18.31 0.62 -6.22
N PRO A 455 19.03 0.11 -5.22
CA PRO A 455 19.57 -1.26 -5.27
C PRO A 455 18.45 -2.29 -5.47
N TRP A 456 18.85 -3.43 -6.06
CA TRP A 456 17.95 -4.59 -6.26
C TRP A 456 17.57 -5.30 -4.95
#